data_17241983026227cddb63fcde8defeb91
#
_entry.id   17241983026227cddb63fcde8defeb91
#
_cell.length_a   1.000
_cell.length_b   1.000
_cell.length_c   1.000
_cell.angle_alpha   90.00
_cell.angle_beta   90.00
_cell.angle_gamma   90.00
#
_symmetry.space_group_name_H-M   'P 1'
#
loop_
_entity.id
_entity.type
_entity.pdbx_description
1 polymer ?
#
loop_
_entity_poly.entity_id
_entity_poly.type
_entity_poly.pdbx_seq_one_letter_code
_entity_poly.pdbx_strand_id
1 'polypeptide(L)'
;MADDSLTPALEPDPARRVSAAVRVGVIYLASRVVTTLFMLGTAALSTAASRHGVNPSLGELFVGWDAQWYWLIADQGYPSDLPRSDGGHVAQNAWAFMPLFAVLAKVVGFGVWPIGALVVTLVAGYLACLVFYRLMRERLDRSAASWAV
;
A
#
# COMPACT_ATOMS: atom_id res chain seq x y z
N MET A 1 26.61 -47.28 18.22
CA MET A 1 27.18 -45.95 18.40
C MET A 1 27.02 -45.23 17.10
N ALA A 2 25.86 -44.60 16.89
CA ALA A 2 25.53 -43.90 15.65
C ALA A 2 26.10 -42.48 15.76
N ASP A 3 27.02 -42.16 14.88
CA ASP A 3 27.56 -40.81 14.70
C ASP A 3 26.50 -39.97 14.00
N ASP A 4 25.78 -39.23 14.79
CA ASP A 4 24.79 -38.24 14.34
C ASP A 4 25.56 -36.98 13.95
N SER A 5 26.29 -37.03 12.85
CA SER A 5 26.95 -35.88 12.26
C SER A 5 25.88 -34.91 11.84
N LEU A 6 25.58 -33.93 12.72
CA LEU A 6 24.78 -32.75 12.47
C LEU A 6 25.29 -32.07 11.21
N THR A 7 24.66 -32.36 10.09
CA THR A 7 24.88 -31.62 8.86
C THR A 7 24.52 -30.16 9.14
N PRO A 8 25.48 -29.22 9.09
CA PRO A 8 25.14 -27.82 9.32
C PRO A 8 24.08 -27.41 8.28
N ALA A 9 22.99 -26.85 8.77
CA ALA A 9 21.97 -26.29 7.90
C ALA A 9 22.65 -25.29 6.99
N LEU A 10 22.76 -25.62 5.69
CA LEU A 10 23.36 -24.77 4.67
C LEU A 10 22.65 -23.41 4.72
N GLU A 11 23.38 -22.37 5.15
CA GLU A 11 22.87 -21.01 5.06
C GLU A 11 22.42 -20.74 3.62
N PRO A 12 21.19 -20.25 3.43
CA PRO A 12 20.68 -20.02 2.10
C PRO A 12 21.54 -18.99 1.37
N ASP A 13 22.07 -19.38 0.22
CA ASP A 13 22.89 -18.59 -0.68
C ASP A 13 22.31 -17.17 -0.85
N PRO A 14 23.07 -16.10 -0.54
CA PRO A 14 22.60 -14.72 -0.66
C PRO A 14 22.14 -14.35 -2.07
N ALA A 15 22.74 -14.94 -3.12
CA ALA A 15 22.30 -14.75 -4.50
C ALA A 15 20.89 -15.32 -4.75
N ARG A 16 20.50 -16.38 -4.05
CA ARG A 16 19.14 -16.94 -4.11
C ARG A 16 18.12 -16.05 -3.40
N ARG A 17 18.52 -15.34 -2.34
CA ARG A 17 17.65 -14.36 -1.65
C ARG A 17 17.37 -13.15 -2.55
N VAL A 18 18.40 -12.61 -3.20
CA VAL A 18 18.25 -11.49 -4.15
C VAL A 18 17.32 -11.89 -5.30
N SER A 19 17.48 -13.08 -5.88
CA SER A 19 16.62 -13.59 -6.95
C SER A 19 15.14 -13.67 -6.52
N ALA A 20 14.84 -14.12 -5.29
CA ALA A 20 13.47 -14.19 -4.78
C ALA A 20 12.85 -12.80 -4.58
N ALA A 21 13.59 -11.87 -4.00
CA ALA A 21 13.14 -10.51 -3.80
C ALA A 21 12.85 -9.81 -5.14
N VAL A 22 13.73 -9.96 -6.11
CA VAL A 22 13.53 -9.40 -7.45
C VAL A 22 12.28 -9.99 -8.11
N ARG A 23 12.07 -11.30 -8.04
CA ARG A 23 10.86 -11.93 -8.60
C ARG A 23 9.58 -11.38 -7.97
N VAL A 24 9.52 -11.35 -6.65
CA VAL A 24 8.37 -10.78 -5.91
C VAL A 24 8.17 -9.32 -6.29
N GLY A 25 9.26 -8.54 -6.39
CA GLY A 25 9.21 -7.14 -6.82
C GLY A 25 8.62 -6.96 -8.22
N VAL A 26 9.03 -7.80 -9.18
CA VAL A 26 8.50 -7.76 -10.55
C VAL A 26 7.00 -8.08 -10.57
N ILE A 27 6.57 -9.13 -9.87
CA ILE A 27 5.15 -9.50 -9.78
C ILE A 27 4.35 -8.36 -9.13
N TYR A 28 4.84 -7.83 -8.02
CA TYR A 28 4.22 -6.72 -7.32
C TYR A 28 4.07 -5.47 -8.22
N LEU A 29 5.14 -5.05 -8.89
CA LEU A 29 5.10 -3.89 -9.78
C LEU A 29 4.18 -4.11 -10.98
N ALA A 30 4.21 -5.30 -11.58
CA ALA A 30 3.30 -5.66 -12.67
C ALA A 30 1.84 -5.54 -12.23
N SER A 31 1.50 -6.04 -11.02
CA SER A 31 0.15 -5.89 -10.47
C SER A 31 -0.24 -4.43 -10.25
N ARG A 32 0.69 -3.57 -9.83
CA ARG A 32 0.43 -2.12 -9.67
C ARG A 32 0.20 -1.44 -11.02
N VAL A 33 0.99 -1.79 -12.04
CA VAL A 33 0.77 -1.30 -13.41
C VAL A 33 -0.62 -1.68 -13.91
N VAL A 34 -1.00 -2.95 -13.79
CA VAL A 34 -2.34 -3.41 -14.20
C VAL A 34 -3.44 -2.63 -13.45
N THR A 35 -3.34 -2.50 -12.13
CA THR A 35 -4.30 -1.72 -11.33
C THR A 35 -4.40 -0.27 -11.80
N THR A 36 -3.25 0.37 -12.08
CA THR A 36 -3.22 1.76 -12.56
C THR A 36 -3.87 1.88 -13.93
N LEU A 37 -3.64 0.94 -14.83
CA LEU A 37 -4.30 0.92 -16.16
C LEU A 37 -5.82 0.78 -16.03
N PHE A 38 -6.31 -0.07 -15.12
CA PHE A 38 -7.75 -0.14 -14.83
C PHE A 38 -8.30 1.16 -14.26
N MET A 39 -7.57 1.82 -13.35
CA MET A 39 -7.98 3.12 -12.82
C MET A 39 -8.05 4.18 -13.93
N LEU A 40 -7.06 4.24 -14.81
CA LEU A 40 -7.07 5.13 -15.98
C LEU A 40 -8.23 4.84 -16.92
N GLY A 41 -8.50 3.55 -17.18
CA GLY A 41 -9.64 3.12 -17.99
C GLY A 41 -10.96 3.55 -17.36
N THR A 42 -11.16 3.36 -16.06
CA THR A 42 -12.37 3.80 -15.35
C THR A 42 -12.49 5.33 -15.32
N ALA A 43 -11.38 6.06 -15.19
CA ALA A 43 -11.38 7.52 -15.28
C ALA A 43 -11.85 8.00 -16.66
N ALA A 44 -11.32 7.41 -17.74
CA ALA A 44 -11.69 7.75 -19.10
C ALA A 44 -13.17 7.44 -19.43
N LEU A 45 -13.76 6.46 -18.74
CA LEU A 45 -15.18 6.08 -18.89
C LEU A 45 -16.10 6.80 -17.90
N SER A 46 -15.56 7.64 -17.02
CA SER A 46 -16.34 8.36 -16.00
C SER A 46 -17.28 9.39 -16.66
N THR A 47 -18.49 9.47 -16.10
CA THR A 47 -19.53 10.39 -16.53
C THR A 47 -19.73 11.54 -15.54
N ALA A 48 -20.50 12.56 -15.91
CA ALA A 48 -20.83 13.67 -15.01
C ALA A 48 -21.58 13.22 -13.73
N ALA A 49 -22.22 12.07 -13.75
CA ALA A 49 -22.89 11.48 -12.59
C ALA A 49 -21.94 10.69 -11.67
N SER A 50 -20.68 10.48 -12.08
CA SER A 50 -19.68 9.81 -11.23
C SER A 50 -19.21 10.74 -10.10
N ARG A 51 -18.73 10.17 -9.00
CA ARG A 51 -18.26 10.91 -7.81
C ARG A 51 -17.19 11.97 -8.15
N HIS A 52 -16.33 11.68 -9.10
CA HIS A 52 -15.22 12.55 -9.50
C HIS A 52 -15.46 13.30 -10.82
N GLY A 53 -16.69 13.26 -11.36
CA GLY A 53 -17.01 13.91 -12.64
C GLY A 53 -16.44 13.21 -13.87
N VAL A 54 -16.31 13.95 -14.95
CA VAL A 54 -15.79 13.46 -16.24
C VAL A 54 -14.28 13.56 -16.27
N ASN A 55 -13.60 12.49 -16.69
CA ASN A 55 -12.14 12.41 -16.83
C ASN A 55 -11.36 12.89 -15.59
N PRO A 56 -11.60 12.32 -14.41
CA PRO A 56 -10.87 12.71 -13.22
C PRO A 56 -9.37 12.43 -13.39
N SER A 57 -8.55 13.34 -12.87
CA SER A 57 -7.10 13.15 -12.82
C SER A 57 -6.72 11.99 -11.89
N LEU A 58 -5.54 11.40 -12.09
CA LEU A 58 -5.01 10.39 -11.15
C LEU A 58 -4.92 10.96 -9.73
N GLY A 59 -4.55 12.24 -9.57
CA GLY A 59 -4.48 12.88 -8.26
C GLY A 59 -5.85 12.87 -7.55
N GLU A 60 -6.92 13.20 -8.24
CA GLU A 60 -8.29 13.17 -7.69
C GLU A 60 -8.71 11.74 -7.31
N LEU A 61 -8.33 10.74 -8.11
CA LEU A 61 -8.60 9.34 -7.78
C LEU A 61 -7.79 8.87 -6.55
N PHE A 62 -6.52 9.24 -6.45
CA PHE A 62 -5.65 8.83 -5.34
C PHE A 62 -5.97 9.54 -4.02
N VAL A 63 -6.44 10.79 -4.06
CA VAL A 63 -6.84 11.54 -2.85
C VAL A 63 -8.32 11.34 -2.51
N GLY A 64 -9.04 10.57 -3.32
CA GLY A 64 -10.44 10.22 -3.07
C GLY A 64 -10.63 9.30 -1.84
N TRP A 65 -11.90 9.12 -1.42
CA TRP A 65 -12.29 8.24 -0.32
C TRP A 65 -11.56 8.59 0.99
N ASP A 66 -11.01 7.61 1.67
CA ASP A 66 -10.36 7.78 2.97
C ASP A 66 -9.02 8.52 2.89
N ALA A 67 -8.37 8.58 1.72
CA ALA A 67 -7.11 9.27 1.54
C ALA A 67 -7.22 10.77 1.82
N GLN A 68 -8.40 11.38 1.59
CA GLN A 68 -8.67 12.78 1.94
C GLN A 68 -8.48 13.07 3.43
N TRP A 69 -8.85 12.12 4.32
CA TRP A 69 -8.70 12.28 5.77
C TRP A 69 -7.26 12.23 6.20
N TYR A 70 -6.47 11.32 5.64
CA TYR A 70 -5.03 11.25 5.90
C TYR A 70 -4.30 12.50 5.40
N TRP A 71 -4.68 13.01 4.22
CA TRP A 71 -4.16 14.28 3.73
C TRP A 71 -4.51 15.44 4.67
N LEU A 72 -5.74 15.52 5.11
CA LEU A 72 -6.22 16.56 6.05
C LEU A 72 -5.44 16.52 7.37
N ILE A 73 -5.25 15.32 7.95
CA ILE A 73 -4.46 15.14 9.18
C ILE A 73 -3.01 15.60 8.96
N ALA A 74 -2.42 15.28 7.80
CA ALA A 74 -1.05 15.68 7.47
C ALA A 74 -0.92 17.20 7.32
N ASP A 75 -1.93 17.86 6.77
CA ASP A 75 -1.94 19.30 6.48
C ASP A 75 -2.32 20.15 7.71
N GLN A 76 -3.43 19.82 8.37
CA GLN A 76 -4.08 20.63 9.40
C GLN A 76 -4.09 19.99 10.79
N GLY A 77 -3.79 18.69 10.90
CA GLY A 77 -3.96 17.94 12.13
C GLY A 77 -5.41 17.52 12.37
N TYR A 78 -5.71 17.18 13.62
CA TYR A 78 -7.07 16.85 14.03
C TYR A 78 -7.85 18.12 14.38
N PRO A 79 -9.14 18.20 14.03
CA PRO A 79 -9.99 19.31 14.45
C PRO A 79 -10.12 19.35 15.98
N SER A 80 -10.14 20.56 16.56
CA SER A 80 -10.37 20.77 18.02
C SER A 80 -11.75 20.32 18.46
N ASP A 81 -12.75 20.50 17.59
CA ASP A 81 -14.14 20.16 17.85
C ASP A 81 -14.63 19.05 16.93
N LEU A 82 -15.47 18.16 17.46
CA LEU A 82 -16.09 17.11 16.65
C LEU A 82 -17.20 17.72 15.78
N PRO A 83 -17.09 17.65 14.45
CA PRO A 83 -18.14 18.13 13.56
C PRO A 83 -19.43 17.35 13.79
N ARG A 84 -20.55 18.05 13.79
CA ARG A 84 -21.89 17.49 13.98
C ARG A 84 -22.75 17.74 12.74
N SER A 85 -23.61 16.78 12.44
CA SER A 85 -24.66 16.92 11.43
C SER A 85 -25.83 17.74 11.98
N ASP A 86 -26.74 18.18 11.11
CA ASP A 86 -27.95 18.92 11.48
C ASP A 86 -28.83 18.18 12.50
N GLY A 87 -28.74 16.85 12.56
CA GLY A 87 -29.40 16.01 13.56
C GLY A 87 -28.66 15.87 14.89
N GLY A 88 -27.53 16.58 15.11
CA GLY A 88 -26.72 16.54 16.33
C GLY A 88 -25.80 15.31 16.45
N HIS A 89 -25.81 14.41 15.50
CA HIS A 89 -24.90 13.24 15.46
C HIS A 89 -23.51 13.66 15.01
N VAL A 90 -22.48 12.92 15.46
CA VAL A 90 -21.11 13.14 15.00
C VAL A 90 -21.03 12.84 13.50
N ALA A 91 -20.62 13.84 12.72
CA ALA A 91 -20.38 13.69 11.29
C ALA A 91 -19.05 12.97 11.00
N GLN A 92 -18.86 12.53 9.75
CA GLN A 92 -17.58 11.97 9.31
C GLN A 92 -16.45 12.98 9.56
N ASN A 93 -15.34 12.50 10.12
CA ASN A 93 -14.24 13.38 10.52
C ASN A 93 -12.91 12.63 10.57
N ALA A 94 -11.82 13.39 10.71
CA ALA A 94 -10.45 12.88 10.74
C ALA A 94 -10.11 11.99 11.95
N TRP A 95 -10.86 12.07 13.06
CA TRP A 95 -10.58 11.30 14.29
C TRP A 95 -10.76 9.78 14.12
N ALA A 96 -11.39 9.33 13.04
CA ALA A 96 -11.50 7.91 12.71
C ALA A 96 -10.19 7.32 12.14
N PHE A 97 -9.18 8.14 11.85
CA PHE A 97 -7.97 7.74 11.15
C PHE A 97 -6.71 7.95 11.98
N MET A 98 -5.79 6.99 11.95
CA MET A 98 -4.54 7.06 12.71
C MET A 98 -3.53 8.01 12.05
N PRO A 99 -2.73 8.79 12.81
CA PRO A 99 -1.85 9.81 12.27
C PRO A 99 -0.59 9.28 11.60
N LEU A 100 -0.16 8.05 11.90
CA LEU A 100 1.14 7.52 11.49
C LEU A 100 1.33 7.59 9.96
N PHE A 101 0.34 7.12 9.19
CA PHE A 101 0.42 7.15 7.72
C PHE A 101 0.44 8.60 7.19
N ALA A 102 -0.40 9.47 7.74
CA ALA A 102 -0.45 10.87 7.37
C ALA A 102 0.91 11.57 7.55
N VAL A 103 1.53 11.37 8.71
CA VAL A 103 2.83 11.96 9.06
C VAL A 103 3.96 11.37 8.22
N LEU A 104 4.02 10.04 8.08
CA LEU A 104 5.02 9.38 7.24
C LEU A 104 4.96 9.85 5.79
N ALA A 105 3.76 9.96 5.22
CA ALA A 105 3.57 10.44 3.87
C ALA A 105 4.04 11.90 3.71
N LYS A 106 3.75 12.77 4.69
CA LYS A 106 4.24 14.16 4.68
C LYS A 106 5.76 14.24 4.70
N VAL A 107 6.40 13.47 5.57
CA VAL A 107 7.86 13.45 5.74
C VAL A 107 8.53 12.87 4.49
N VAL A 108 8.10 11.70 4.03
CA VAL A 108 8.69 11.02 2.85
C VAL A 108 8.47 11.82 1.56
N GLY A 109 7.35 12.53 1.47
CA GLY A 109 7.02 13.40 0.33
C GLY A 109 7.64 14.80 0.41
N PHE A 110 8.48 15.10 1.42
CA PHE A 110 9.06 16.43 1.64
C PHE A 110 8.01 17.56 1.59
N GLY A 111 6.85 17.30 2.18
CA GLY A 111 5.70 18.22 2.21
C GLY A 111 4.70 18.00 1.06
N VAL A 112 5.06 17.28 -0.01
CA VAL A 112 4.13 16.91 -1.09
C VAL A 112 3.45 15.58 -0.74
N TRP A 113 2.39 15.65 0.06
CA TRP A 113 1.74 14.48 0.68
C TRP A 113 1.36 13.36 -0.32
N PRO A 114 0.76 13.64 -1.51
CA PRO A 114 0.37 12.56 -2.42
C PRO A 114 1.55 11.72 -2.92
N ILE A 115 2.71 12.36 -3.15
CA ILE A 115 3.94 11.67 -3.55
C ILE A 115 4.42 10.78 -2.42
N GLY A 116 4.50 11.32 -1.20
CA GLY A 116 4.90 10.55 -0.02
C GLY A 116 3.96 9.40 0.27
N ALA A 117 2.65 9.61 0.17
CA ALA A 117 1.64 8.56 0.35
C ALA A 117 1.83 7.41 -0.66
N LEU A 118 2.08 7.74 -1.93
CA LEU A 118 2.38 6.75 -2.97
C LEU A 118 3.63 5.95 -2.65
N VAL A 119 4.73 6.62 -2.30
CA VAL A 119 6.01 5.97 -1.96
C VAL A 119 5.86 5.06 -0.74
N VAL A 120 5.27 5.56 0.35
CA VAL A 120 5.03 4.78 1.58
C VAL A 120 4.19 3.54 1.28
N THR A 121 3.11 3.70 0.51
CA THR A 121 2.21 2.59 0.17
C THR A 121 2.90 1.54 -0.71
N LEU A 122 3.68 1.96 -1.71
CA LEU A 122 4.42 1.05 -2.59
C LEU A 122 5.49 0.28 -1.81
N VAL A 123 6.25 0.96 -0.96
CA VAL A 123 7.29 0.32 -0.14
C VAL A 123 6.68 -0.64 0.87
N ALA A 124 5.67 -0.21 1.62
CA ALA A 124 5.00 -1.05 2.61
C ALA A 124 4.35 -2.28 1.95
N GLY A 125 3.69 -2.10 0.80
CA GLY A 125 3.09 -3.19 0.04
C GLY A 125 4.14 -4.20 -0.45
N TYR A 126 5.27 -3.73 -0.98
CA TYR A 126 6.37 -4.61 -1.39
C TYR A 126 6.96 -5.39 -0.21
N LEU A 127 7.20 -4.73 0.92
CA LEU A 127 7.68 -5.39 2.14
C LEU A 127 6.69 -6.43 2.65
N ALA A 128 5.39 -6.12 2.62
CA ALA A 128 4.34 -7.07 2.97
C ALA A 128 4.36 -8.29 2.05
N CYS A 129 4.51 -8.11 0.74
CA CYS A 129 4.66 -9.20 -0.22
C CYS A 129 5.90 -10.07 0.08
N LEU A 130 7.04 -9.47 0.46
CA LEU A 130 8.23 -10.23 0.83
C LEU A 130 8.03 -11.06 2.11
N VAL A 131 7.37 -10.50 3.12
CA VAL A 131 7.03 -11.23 4.35
C VAL A 131 6.07 -12.36 4.03
N PHE A 132 5.03 -12.09 3.26
CA PHE A 132 4.04 -13.10 2.87
C PHE A 132 4.67 -14.21 2.02
N TYR A 133 5.55 -13.87 1.07
CA TYR A 133 6.33 -14.86 0.32
C TYR A 133 7.12 -15.78 1.26
N ARG A 134 7.80 -15.24 2.28
CA ARG A 134 8.54 -16.05 3.26
C ARG A 134 7.64 -17.02 4.00
N LEU A 135 6.49 -16.56 4.48
CA LEU A 135 5.50 -17.41 5.15
C LEU A 135 4.98 -18.53 4.23
N MET A 136 4.66 -18.19 2.98
CA MET A 136 4.21 -19.19 2.00
C MET A 136 5.29 -20.24 1.68
N ARG A 137 6.57 -19.86 1.71
CA ARG A 137 7.69 -20.78 1.49
C ARG A 137 7.81 -21.90 2.54
N GLU A 138 7.17 -21.76 3.68
CA GLU A 138 7.11 -22.82 4.71
C GLU A 138 6.20 -23.98 4.28
N ARG A 139 5.25 -23.74 3.38
CA ARG A 139 4.21 -24.70 2.97
C ARG A 139 4.20 -24.99 1.47
N LEU A 140 4.73 -24.09 0.66
CA LEU A 140 4.66 -24.14 -0.80
C LEU A 140 6.05 -24.18 -1.42
N ASP A 141 6.15 -24.73 -2.62
CA ASP A 141 7.34 -24.61 -3.45
C ASP A 141 7.61 -23.15 -3.87
N ARG A 142 8.79 -22.90 -4.43
CA ARG A 142 9.23 -21.53 -4.77
C ARG A 142 8.32 -20.84 -5.80
N SER A 143 7.82 -21.59 -6.77
CA SER A 143 6.97 -21.05 -7.83
C SER A 143 5.60 -20.68 -7.27
N ALA A 144 4.94 -21.62 -6.58
CA ALA A 144 3.64 -21.40 -5.97
C ALA A 144 3.67 -20.25 -4.94
N ALA A 145 4.69 -20.19 -4.09
CA ALA A 145 4.84 -19.09 -3.13
C ALA A 145 5.02 -17.72 -3.81
N SER A 146 5.64 -17.65 -5.00
CA SER A 146 5.82 -16.41 -5.74
C SER A 146 4.52 -15.91 -6.37
N TRP A 147 3.62 -16.81 -6.73
CA TRP A 147 2.31 -16.45 -7.31
C TRP A 147 1.23 -16.19 -6.24
N ALA A 148 1.49 -16.57 -4.99
CA ALA A 148 0.59 -16.32 -3.86
C ALA A 148 0.64 -14.87 -3.35
N VAL A 149 1.62 -14.07 -3.77
CA VAL A 149 1.81 -12.65 -3.44
C VAL A 149 1.42 -11.79 -4.63
#